data_92719d76060b3dcfebb18915663c65a7
#
_entry.id   92719d76060b3dcfebb18915663c65a7
#
_cell.length_a   1.000
_cell.length_b   1.000
_cell.length_c   1.000
_cell.angle_alpha   90.00
_cell.angle_beta   90.00
_cell.angle_gamma   90.00
#
_symmetry.space_group_name_H-M   'P 1'
#
loop_
_entity.id
_entity.type
_entity.pdbx_description
1 polymer ?
#
loop_
_entity_poly.entity_id
_entity_poly.type
_entity_poly.pdbx_seq_one_letter_code
_entity_poly.pdbx_strand_id
1 'polypeptide(L)'
;MENLKTNKLHFLLGEWHGNGKGQFPTISSFEYTEILTFKMDGANDLIHYEQRTWLKPNQTPSHWESGFIKPVEGKENVFEISNAQDSGRVEVLIGELVTEHGKHILHFKMKLLQNDPRVISSERIFTISNQNLSYIKKMATQNTPDHQQHLEAELIKAL
;
A
#
# COMPACT_ATOMS: atom_id res chain seq x y z
N MET A 1 -10.35 -18.41 21.32
CA MET A 1 -10.18 -17.49 20.18
C MET A 1 -8.90 -17.88 19.47
N GLU A 2 -9.00 -18.34 18.24
CA GLU A 2 -7.82 -18.60 17.42
C GLU A 2 -6.97 -17.34 17.34
N ASN A 3 -5.67 -17.52 17.46
CA ASN A 3 -4.71 -16.42 17.44
C ASN A 3 -4.50 -15.99 15.97
N LEU A 4 -5.39 -15.14 15.46
CA LEU A 4 -5.34 -14.68 14.08
C LEU A 4 -3.99 -14.01 13.79
N LYS A 5 -3.34 -14.42 12.72
CA LYS A 5 -2.03 -13.87 12.33
C LYS A 5 -2.13 -12.40 11.92
N THR A 6 -3.29 -12.00 11.35
CA THR A 6 -3.58 -10.59 11.01
C THR A 6 -3.68 -9.69 12.24
N ASN A 7 -3.84 -10.23 13.46
CA ASN A 7 -3.79 -9.43 14.68
C ASN A 7 -2.45 -8.69 14.84
N LYS A 8 -1.37 -9.21 14.25
CA LYS A 8 -0.07 -8.52 14.21
C LYS A 8 -0.12 -7.20 13.43
N LEU A 9 -1.12 -7.01 12.57
CA LEU A 9 -1.35 -5.82 11.75
C LEU A 9 -2.44 -4.89 12.32
N HIS A 10 -2.89 -5.12 13.53
CA HIS A 10 -3.97 -4.36 14.14
C HIS A 10 -3.69 -2.83 14.19
N PHE A 11 -2.42 -2.43 14.21
CA PHE A 11 -2.02 -1.02 14.15
C PHE A 11 -2.45 -0.33 12.83
N LEU A 12 -2.67 -1.08 11.75
CA LEU A 12 -3.17 -0.55 10.47
C LEU A 12 -4.65 -0.16 10.53
N LEU A 13 -5.46 -0.86 11.34
CA LEU A 13 -6.92 -0.77 11.27
C LEU A 13 -7.45 0.64 11.47
N GLY A 14 -8.45 0.99 10.69
CA GLY A 14 -9.12 2.28 10.71
C GLY A 14 -8.96 3.04 9.39
N GLU A 15 -9.24 4.32 9.44
CA GLU A 15 -9.18 5.22 8.30
C GLU A 15 -8.03 6.22 8.50
N TRP A 16 -7.28 6.45 7.44
CA TRP A 16 -6.10 7.29 7.40
C TRP A 16 -6.27 8.35 6.33
N HIS A 17 -6.02 9.62 6.67
CA HIS A 17 -6.17 10.76 5.78
C HIS A 17 -4.86 11.51 5.66
N GLY A 18 -4.52 11.95 4.46
CA GLY A 18 -3.33 12.78 4.30
C GLY A 18 -3.06 13.20 2.87
N ASN A 19 -1.80 13.48 2.63
CA ASN A 19 -1.33 14.02 1.37
C ASN A 19 -0.14 13.23 0.87
N GLY A 20 -0.05 13.15 -0.44
CA GLY A 20 1.09 12.57 -1.10
C GLY A 20 1.54 13.37 -2.30
N LYS A 21 2.66 12.95 -2.84
CA LYS A 21 3.22 13.47 -4.07
C LYS A 21 3.76 12.33 -4.93
N GLY A 22 3.69 12.53 -6.23
CA GLY A 22 4.18 11.60 -7.21
C GLY A 22 5.15 12.24 -8.17
N GLN A 23 6.11 11.45 -8.62
CA GLN A 23 7.07 11.81 -9.65
C GLN A 23 7.52 10.55 -10.39
N PHE A 24 7.80 10.70 -11.65
CA PHE A 24 8.41 9.66 -12.47
C PHE A 24 9.00 10.32 -13.71
N PRO A 25 10.10 9.80 -14.31
CA PRO A 25 10.77 10.46 -15.43
C PRO A 25 9.88 10.74 -16.65
N THR A 26 8.82 9.96 -16.84
CA THR A 26 7.91 10.06 -17.99
C THR A 26 6.67 10.92 -17.75
N ILE A 27 6.49 11.47 -16.53
CA ILE A 27 5.33 12.27 -16.16
C ILE A 27 5.75 13.53 -15.39
N SER A 28 4.90 14.55 -15.40
CA SER A 28 5.05 15.73 -14.54
C SER A 28 4.78 15.36 -13.09
N SER A 29 5.51 15.98 -12.15
CA SER A 29 5.27 15.84 -10.72
C SER A 29 3.87 16.33 -10.36
N PHE A 30 3.23 15.66 -9.40
CA PHE A 30 1.88 15.97 -8.94
C PHE A 30 1.73 15.76 -7.44
N GLU A 31 0.73 16.43 -6.87
CA GLU A 31 0.34 16.26 -5.47
C GLU A 31 -1.10 15.74 -5.41
N TYR A 32 -1.41 14.99 -4.36
CA TYR A 32 -2.74 14.42 -4.14
C TYR A 32 -3.12 14.40 -2.67
N THR A 33 -4.43 14.34 -2.41
CA THR A 33 -5.00 13.94 -1.12
C THR A 33 -5.37 12.47 -1.18
N GLU A 34 -5.38 11.82 -0.02
CA GLU A 34 -5.60 10.39 0.09
C GLU A 34 -6.46 10.01 1.28
N ILE A 35 -7.31 9.01 1.08
CA ILE A 35 -7.98 8.24 2.12
C ILE A 35 -7.58 6.78 1.93
N LEU A 36 -7.03 6.18 2.99
CA LEU A 36 -6.63 4.78 3.04
C LEU A 36 -7.34 4.12 4.22
N THR A 37 -8.10 3.07 3.95
CA THR A 37 -8.95 2.40 4.96
C THR A 37 -8.54 0.94 5.09
N PHE A 38 -8.44 0.45 6.32
CA PHE A 38 -8.19 -0.96 6.63
C PHE A 38 -9.27 -1.50 7.57
N LYS A 39 -9.90 -2.61 7.19
CA LYS A 39 -10.92 -3.30 7.98
C LYS A 39 -10.57 -4.77 8.12
N MET A 40 -10.56 -5.26 9.36
CA MET A 40 -10.32 -6.68 9.63
C MET A 40 -11.60 -7.51 9.48
N ASP A 41 -11.48 -8.64 8.79
CA ASP A 41 -12.44 -9.74 8.90
C ASP A 41 -11.80 -10.85 9.74
N GLY A 42 -12.23 -10.94 10.99
CA GLY A 42 -11.71 -11.92 11.93
C GLY A 42 -12.11 -13.36 11.60
N ALA A 43 -13.18 -13.57 10.82
CA ALA A 43 -13.62 -14.91 10.45
C ALA A 43 -12.69 -15.57 9.42
N ASN A 44 -12.07 -14.78 8.56
CA ASN A 44 -11.22 -15.26 7.46
C ASN A 44 -9.73 -14.93 7.62
N ASP A 45 -9.33 -14.41 8.77
CA ASP A 45 -7.95 -13.99 9.05
C ASP A 45 -7.37 -13.12 7.92
N LEU A 46 -8.08 -12.05 7.56
CA LEU A 46 -7.68 -11.12 6.53
C LEU A 46 -8.02 -9.68 6.90
N ILE A 47 -7.34 -8.75 6.24
CA ILE A 47 -7.66 -7.33 6.27
C ILE A 47 -8.06 -6.91 4.86
N HIS A 48 -9.24 -6.32 4.72
CA HIS A 48 -9.62 -5.61 3.52
C HIS A 48 -9.10 -4.18 3.59
N TYR A 49 -8.55 -3.68 2.49
CA TYR A 49 -8.16 -2.27 2.39
C TYR A 49 -8.73 -1.61 1.13
N GLU A 50 -8.89 -0.31 1.21
CA GLU A 50 -9.25 0.56 0.10
C GLU A 50 -8.39 1.81 0.13
N GLN A 51 -7.87 2.22 -1.02
CA GLN A 51 -7.11 3.44 -1.22
C GLN A 51 -7.79 4.29 -2.28
N ARG A 52 -8.02 5.57 -1.98
CA ARG A 52 -8.55 6.54 -2.93
C ARG A 52 -7.72 7.81 -2.88
N THR A 53 -7.41 8.36 -4.04
CA THR A 53 -6.64 9.61 -4.16
C THR A 53 -7.32 10.59 -5.10
N TRP A 54 -7.07 11.87 -4.85
CA TRP A 54 -7.58 12.99 -5.66
C TRP A 54 -6.44 13.97 -5.92
N LEU A 55 -6.26 14.36 -7.18
CA LEU A 55 -5.23 15.32 -7.58
C LEU A 55 -5.53 16.71 -7.04
N LYS A 56 -4.51 17.41 -6.57
CA LYS A 56 -4.56 18.81 -6.19
C LYS A 56 -4.33 19.71 -7.42
N PRO A 57 -4.86 20.96 -7.43
CA PRO A 57 -5.68 21.55 -6.38
C PRO A 57 -7.18 21.22 -6.53
N ASN A 58 -7.62 20.69 -7.66
CA ASN A 58 -9.03 20.60 -8.05
C ASN A 58 -9.77 19.40 -7.48
N GLN A 59 -9.09 18.53 -6.71
CA GLN A 59 -9.65 17.29 -6.15
C GLN A 59 -10.23 16.36 -7.24
N THR A 60 -9.57 16.30 -8.38
CA THR A 60 -9.95 15.37 -9.46
C THR A 60 -9.63 13.94 -9.05
N PRO A 61 -10.61 13.00 -9.10
CA PRO A 61 -10.33 11.58 -8.81
C PRO A 61 -9.18 11.07 -9.67
N SER A 62 -8.23 10.37 -9.03
CA SER A 62 -7.00 9.93 -9.68
C SER A 62 -6.78 8.44 -9.62
N HIS A 63 -6.82 7.88 -8.42
CA HIS A 63 -6.52 6.46 -8.21
C HIS A 63 -7.49 5.84 -7.21
N TRP A 64 -7.95 4.66 -7.54
CA TRP A 64 -8.77 3.84 -6.65
C TRP A 64 -8.32 2.40 -6.74
N GLU A 65 -7.96 1.83 -5.61
CA GLU A 65 -7.67 0.40 -5.51
C GLU A 65 -8.31 -0.21 -4.28
N SER A 66 -8.60 -1.50 -4.36
CA SER A 66 -9.13 -2.29 -3.26
C SER A 66 -8.51 -3.67 -3.28
N GLY A 67 -8.33 -4.26 -2.10
CA GLY A 67 -7.73 -5.59 -2.01
C GLY A 67 -7.72 -6.14 -0.60
N PHE A 68 -6.98 -7.23 -0.46
CA PHE A 68 -6.88 -7.98 0.78
C PHE A 68 -5.43 -8.16 1.19
N ILE A 69 -5.20 -8.11 2.50
CA ILE A 69 -3.94 -8.49 3.13
C ILE A 69 -4.19 -9.78 3.90
N LYS A 70 -3.44 -10.83 3.57
CA LYS A 70 -3.54 -12.14 4.21
C LYS A 70 -2.18 -12.60 4.71
N PRO A 71 -2.12 -13.38 5.81
CA PRO A 71 -0.87 -14.02 6.22
C PRO A 71 -0.47 -15.08 5.18
N VAL A 72 0.83 -15.23 4.99
CA VAL A 72 1.39 -16.32 4.17
C VAL A 72 1.52 -17.56 5.03
N GLU A 73 0.95 -18.67 4.56
CA GLU A 73 0.98 -19.93 5.29
C GLU A 73 2.42 -20.42 5.52
N GLY A 74 2.68 -20.93 6.72
CA GLY A 74 3.99 -21.46 7.11
C GLY A 74 5.08 -20.40 7.33
N LYS A 75 4.76 -19.11 7.24
CA LYS A 75 5.70 -18.01 7.48
C LYS A 75 5.23 -17.10 8.59
N GLU A 76 6.16 -16.69 9.46
CA GLU A 76 5.88 -15.66 10.46
C GLU A 76 6.15 -14.27 9.89
N ASN A 77 5.32 -13.30 10.27
CA ASN A 77 5.47 -11.89 9.89
C ASN A 77 5.50 -11.62 8.37
N VAL A 78 5.07 -12.59 7.57
CA VAL A 78 5.00 -12.45 6.10
C VAL A 78 3.54 -12.41 5.68
N PHE A 79 3.20 -11.41 4.86
CA PHE A 79 1.85 -11.15 4.39
C PHE A 79 1.83 -10.99 2.88
N GLU A 80 0.70 -11.31 2.28
CA GLU A 80 0.44 -11.11 0.86
C GLU A 80 -0.63 -10.05 0.70
N ILE A 81 -0.41 -9.08 -0.19
CA ILE A 81 -1.43 -8.18 -0.70
C ILE A 81 -1.89 -8.68 -2.07
N SER A 82 -3.19 -8.75 -2.28
CA SER A 82 -3.78 -8.92 -3.62
C SER A 82 -4.76 -7.77 -3.86
N ASN A 83 -4.59 -7.01 -4.94
CA ASN A 83 -5.42 -5.85 -5.24
C ASN A 83 -5.84 -5.76 -6.70
N ALA A 84 -6.91 -5.00 -6.92
CA ALA A 84 -7.35 -4.53 -8.22
C ALA A 84 -7.44 -3.01 -8.19
N GLN A 85 -7.08 -2.38 -9.30
CA GLN A 85 -7.00 -0.92 -9.45
C GLN A 85 -7.96 -0.44 -10.54
N ASP A 86 -8.41 0.81 -10.43
CA ASP A 86 -9.33 1.42 -11.40
C ASP A 86 -8.75 1.52 -12.82
N SER A 87 -7.44 1.48 -12.96
CA SER A 87 -6.74 1.35 -14.26
C SER A 87 -6.89 -0.03 -14.92
N GLY A 88 -7.45 -1.02 -14.22
CA GLY A 88 -7.50 -2.42 -14.63
C GLY A 88 -6.30 -3.25 -14.19
N ARG A 89 -5.27 -2.63 -13.63
CA ARG A 89 -4.10 -3.33 -13.09
C ARG A 89 -4.49 -4.23 -11.92
N VAL A 90 -3.89 -5.41 -11.87
CA VAL A 90 -4.01 -6.36 -10.74
C VAL A 90 -2.61 -6.67 -10.25
N GLU A 91 -2.42 -6.62 -8.93
CA GLU A 91 -1.13 -6.83 -8.28
C GLU A 91 -1.21 -7.86 -7.16
N VAL A 92 -0.16 -8.68 -7.06
CA VAL A 92 0.12 -9.49 -5.86
C VAL A 92 1.50 -9.10 -5.35
N LEU A 93 1.55 -8.73 -4.08
CA LEU A 93 2.78 -8.30 -3.39
C LEU A 93 3.01 -9.20 -2.18
N ILE A 94 4.26 -9.54 -1.91
CA ILE A 94 4.67 -10.28 -0.70
C ILE A 94 5.53 -9.35 0.14
N GLY A 95 5.26 -9.30 1.44
CA GLY A 95 5.99 -8.41 2.35
C GLY A 95 6.19 -8.96 3.74
N GLU A 96 7.17 -8.40 4.42
CA GLU A 96 7.53 -8.71 5.79
C GLU A 96 7.17 -7.55 6.72
N LEU A 97 6.73 -7.91 7.94
CA LEU A 97 6.58 -6.98 9.04
C LEU A 97 7.84 -7.02 9.92
N VAL A 98 8.44 -5.85 10.11
CA VAL A 98 9.50 -5.62 11.09
C VAL A 98 9.01 -4.57 12.08
N THR A 99 9.21 -4.82 13.38
CA THR A 99 8.88 -3.86 14.45
C THR A 99 10.15 -3.49 15.18
N GLU A 100 10.53 -2.23 15.11
CA GLU A 100 11.74 -1.69 15.73
C GLU A 100 11.49 -0.30 16.33
N HIS A 101 11.93 -0.09 17.57
CA HIS A 101 11.86 1.21 18.25
C HIS A 101 10.46 1.88 18.20
N GLY A 102 9.39 1.08 18.36
CA GLY A 102 8.01 1.57 18.32
C GLY A 102 7.48 1.89 16.92
N LYS A 103 8.21 1.55 15.88
CA LYS A 103 7.79 1.65 14.48
C LYS A 103 7.48 0.27 13.92
N HIS A 104 6.41 0.19 13.15
CA HIS A 104 6.06 -0.98 12.36
C HIS A 104 6.36 -0.69 10.89
N ILE A 105 7.18 -1.53 10.27
CA ILE A 105 7.58 -1.40 8.87
C ILE A 105 7.06 -2.61 8.12
N LEU A 106 6.25 -2.38 7.10
CA LEU A 106 5.76 -3.38 6.16
C LEU A 106 6.38 -3.13 4.80
N HIS A 107 7.23 -4.04 4.35
CA HIS A 107 7.94 -3.91 3.09
C HIS A 107 7.46 -4.97 2.11
N PHE A 108 6.68 -4.55 1.11
CA PHE A 108 6.09 -5.39 0.09
C PHE A 108 6.80 -5.26 -1.24
N LYS A 109 7.06 -6.41 -1.89
CA LYS A 109 7.63 -6.50 -3.23
C LYS A 109 6.71 -7.26 -4.16
N MET A 110 6.66 -6.84 -5.41
CA MET A 110 5.84 -7.46 -6.45
C MET A 110 6.19 -8.94 -6.64
N LYS A 111 5.17 -9.79 -6.56
CA LYS A 111 5.19 -11.21 -6.94
C LYS A 111 4.59 -11.40 -8.33
N LEU A 112 3.50 -10.68 -8.61
CA LEU A 112 2.75 -10.76 -9.86
C LEU A 112 2.12 -9.40 -10.17
N LEU A 113 2.11 -9.02 -11.43
CA LEU A 113 1.37 -7.87 -11.94
C LEU A 113 0.80 -8.22 -13.31
N GLN A 114 -0.47 -7.94 -13.52
CA GLN A 114 -1.18 -8.18 -14.77
C GLN A 114 -1.90 -6.94 -15.26
N ASN A 115 -2.24 -6.94 -16.54
CA ASN A 115 -2.97 -5.88 -17.23
C ASN A 115 -2.20 -4.55 -17.36
N ASP A 116 -0.90 -4.54 -17.09
CA ASP A 116 -0.03 -3.42 -17.41
C ASP A 116 1.39 -3.91 -17.74
N PRO A 117 1.65 -4.23 -19.00
CA PRO A 117 2.95 -4.79 -19.43
C PRO A 117 4.11 -3.79 -19.34
N ARG A 118 3.83 -2.50 -19.09
CA ARG A 118 4.87 -1.49 -18.94
C ARG A 118 5.64 -1.64 -17.63
N VAL A 119 4.99 -2.13 -16.57
CA VAL A 119 5.59 -2.25 -15.23
C VAL A 119 6.41 -3.52 -15.14
N ILE A 120 7.67 -3.40 -14.78
CA ILE A 120 8.61 -4.53 -14.59
C ILE A 120 8.92 -4.80 -13.13
N SER A 121 8.77 -3.82 -12.24
CA SER A 121 8.88 -4.02 -10.79
C SER A 121 8.03 -3.01 -10.03
N SER A 122 7.56 -3.39 -8.85
CA SER A 122 6.79 -2.54 -7.93
C SER A 122 7.11 -2.93 -6.49
N GLU A 123 7.19 -1.93 -5.62
CA GLU A 123 7.57 -2.09 -4.22
C GLU A 123 6.82 -1.04 -3.40
N ARG A 124 6.32 -1.43 -2.22
CA ARG A 124 5.64 -0.55 -1.27
C ARG A 124 6.24 -0.72 0.11
N ILE A 125 6.61 0.37 0.75
CA ILE A 125 7.14 0.39 2.11
C ILE A 125 6.22 1.27 2.96
N PHE A 126 5.51 0.66 3.91
CA PHE A 126 4.68 1.37 4.88
C PHE A 126 5.44 1.47 6.20
N THR A 127 5.44 2.64 6.80
CA THR A 127 5.99 2.89 8.13
C THR A 127 4.91 3.48 9.01
N ILE A 128 4.57 2.80 10.09
CA ILE A 128 3.53 3.22 11.02
C ILE A 128 4.13 3.45 12.40
N SER A 129 3.85 4.61 12.97
CA SER A 129 4.25 4.98 14.32
C SER A 129 3.15 5.81 14.97
N ASN A 130 2.56 5.30 16.06
CA ASN A 130 1.42 5.92 16.75
C ASN A 130 0.25 6.18 15.77
N GLN A 131 -0.11 7.46 15.60
CA GLN A 131 -1.21 7.91 14.73
C GLN A 131 -0.75 8.33 13.33
N ASN A 132 0.53 8.06 12.99
CA ASN A 132 1.12 8.43 11.71
C ASN A 132 1.41 7.20 10.87
N LEU A 133 1.04 7.25 9.60
CA LEU A 133 1.38 6.29 8.58
C LEU A 133 2.06 7.02 7.43
N SER A 134 3.24 6.59 7.04
CA SER A 134 3.86 7.04 5.80
C SER A 134 4.09 5.87 4.87
N TYR A 135 4.11 6.12 3.58
CA TYR A 135 4.53 5.11 2.62
C TYR A 135 5.38 5.69 1.49
N ILE A 136 6.20 4.82 0.94
CA ILE A 136 6.94 5.03 -0.30
C ILE A 136 6.54 3.92 -1.26
N LYS A 137 6.23 4.28 -2.50
CA LYS A 137 6.06 3.34 -3.60
C LYS A 137 7.18 3.54 -4.60
N LYS A 138 7.87 2.45 -4.95
CA LYS A 138 8.90 2.42 -5.99
C LYS A 138 8.44 1.56 -7.14
N MET A 139 8.91 1.89 -8.33
CA MET A 139 8.61 1.09 -9.53
C MET A 139 9.68 1.26 -10.60
N ALA A 140 9.70 0.32 -11.52
CA ALA A 140 10.39 0.41 -12.78
C ALA A 140 9.46 0.04 -13.92
N THR A 141 9.65 0.65 -15.08
CA THR A 141 8.89 0.37 -16.29
C THR A 141 9.84 0.05 -17.45
N GLN A 142 9.30 -0.49 -18.55
CA GLN A 142 10.11 -0.79 -19.74
C GLN A 142 10.84 0.45 -20.28
N ASN A 143 10.20 1.63 -20.22
CA ASN A 143 10.80 2.90 -20.68
C ASN A 143 11.71 3.56 -19.62
N THR A 144 11.59 3.15 -18.36
CA THR A 144 12.37 3.65 -17.23
C THR A 144 12.76 2.46 -16.36
N PRO A 145 13.80 1.68 -16.78
CA PRO A 145 14.11 0.40 -16.16
C PRO A 145 14.78 0.50 -14.79
N ASP A 146 15.27 1.67 -14.41
CA ASP A 146 15.83 1.87 -13.08
C ASP A 146 14.73 1.91 -12.03
N HIS A 147 14.80 1.01 -11.04
CA HIS A 147 13.86 0.95 -9.93
C HIS A 147 14.01 2.18 -9.04
N GLN A 148 12.98 3.01 -8.97
CA GLN A 148 13.05 4.31 -8.31
C GLN A 148 11.74 4.71 -7.65
N GLN A 149 11.81 5.70 -6.77
CA GLN A 149 10.64 6.23 -6.09
C GLN A 149 9.67 6.87 -7.08
N HIS A 150 8.39 6.52 -6.93
CA HIS A 150 7.29 7.05 -7.72
C HIS A 150 6.29 7.85 -6.86
N LEU A 151 5.91 7.32 -5.70
CA LEU A 151 4.97 7.99 -4.78
C LEU A 151 5.54 8.01 -3.37
N GLU A 152 5.15 9.04 -2.62
CA GLU A 152 5.27 9.08 -1.17
C GLU A 152 4.06 9.80 -0.57
N ALA A 153 3.63 9.40 0.61
CA ALA A 153 2.54 10.05 1.32
C ALA A 153 2.75 9.99 2.83
N GLU A 154 2.12 10.95 3.50
CA GLU A 154 2.01 11.01 4.96
C GLU A 154 0.54 11.14 5.34
N LEU A 155 0.08 10.23 6.18
CA LEU A 155 -1.31 10.09 6.59
C LEU A 155 -1.40 10.11 8.11
N ILE A 156 -2.51 10.62 8.61
CA ILE A 156 -2.85 10.63 10.04
C ILE A 156 -4.13 9.81 10.22
N LYS A 157 -4.17 9.04 11.28
CA LYS A 157 -5.34 8.24 11.63
C LYS A 157 -6.51 9.15 11.97
N ALA A 158 -7.65 8.94 11.31
CA ALA A 158 -8.89 9.62 11.64
C ALA A 158 -9.42 9.13 13.01
N LEU A 159 -9.99 10.06 13.79
CA LEU A 159 -10.57 9.77 15.11
C LEU A 159 -11.95 9.11 14.97
#